data_94340b58678f5acf4b581938933ffd68
#
_entry.id   94340b58678f5acf4b581938933ffd68
#
_cell.length_a   1.000
_cell.length_b   1.000
_cell.length_c   1.000
_cell.angle_alpha   90.00
_cell.angle_beta   90.00
_cell.angle_gamma   90.00
#
_symmetry.space_group_name_H-M   'P 1'
#
loop_
_entity.id
_entity.type
_entity.pdbx_description
1 polymer ?
#
loop_
_entity_poly.entity_id
_entity_poly.type
_entity_poly.pdbx_seq_one_letter_code
_entity_poly.pdbx_strand_id
1 'polypeptide(L)'
;MRKYIALALLIFTLLPVLAATPAAAADIYARTDVPKIFITTQTNVTRDYCAAAVRVIDKKGGTEPELSDTGAKVKIRGNSTSSGAKKPFNIKFSSKTDLLGMGKNKKWCLLANCYEKTLLRNQTVLDFSAAIGLAYTPKYRVCDVYLNENFLGSYLVTDAIGASKTRVDIDTDANEFILERDSYTDEGTTYFTTDIYGIRFGINEPDEQTAEQKAWLFDFVAKAERALAGGSLEEIEKYFDVDSMVDFYIVLEYFKNVDVGTGSTRFYIKNGRIYGGPVWDFDLSAGNCSSDYYRDYNNVGTSGNSWEGLWCERMWFRLLLSVPSVREKLAARYAELQDEIINLYADNTLGGNYIDRMLAEYGASFRRNYKEAGWSDSVRYNVFERTPDKGYEANLAYYRAWLEKRNEWLKAEWGIDDKITLLPGSGARADGWFIRDIKEKTAAGAVSADADAFFGGKKLMSGEYLPTGAVLTRGGAGYCVIVRGDIRANGILDSVDYLYLKRLVLQTVSLGYAETLASDITGDGRTDAYDYLLLKRHVLGTYNIYG
;
A
#
# COMPACT_ATOMS: atom_id res chain seq x y z
N MET A 1 36.40 -65.00 -51.59
CA MET A 1 35.48 -64.99 -50.48
C MET A 1 35.58 -63.58 -49.81
N ARG A 2 34.79 -62.64 -50.27
CA ARG A 2 34.83 -61.26 -49.80
C ARG A 2 33.61 -61.02 -48.99
N LYS A 3 33.78 -60.61 -47.69
CA LYS A 3 32.73 -60.18 -46.78
C LYS A 3 32.44 -58.74 -47.07
N TYR A 4 31.20 -58.41 -47.39
CA TYR A 4 30.69 -57.01 -47.42
C TYR A 4 30.12 -56.64 -46.05
N ILE A 5 30.73 -55.64 -45.44
CA ILE A 5 30.23 -54.98 -44.24
C ILE A 5 29.41 -53.80 -44.73
N ALA A 6 28.13 -53.85 -44.51
CA ALA A 6 27.25 -52.72 -44.77
C ALA A 6 27.38 -51.69 -43.60
N LEU A 7 27.88 -50.51 -43.92
CA LEU A 7 27.93 -49.34 -43.01
C LEU A 7 26.62 -48.60 -43.08
N ALA A 8 25.79 -48.72 -42.06
CA ALA A 8 24.58 -47.92 -41.94
C ALA A 8 24.99 -46.52 -41.45
N LEU A 9 24.90 -45.53 -42.34
CA LEU A 9 24.98 -44.10 -41.98
C LEU A 9 23.70 -43.70 -41.27
N LEU A 10 23.78 -43.50 -39.97
CA LEU A 10 22.76 -42.81 -39.20
C LEU A 10 22.88 -41.28 -39.48
N ILE A 11 22.00 -40.76 -40.31
CA ILE A 11 21.87 -39.32 -40.50
C ILE A 11 21.10 -38.79 -39.29
N PHE A 12 21.83 -38.25 -38.31
CA PHE A 12 21.25 -37.38 -37.30
C PHE A 12 20.88 -36.05 -37.96
N THR A 13 19.61 -35.87 -38.30
CA THR A 13 19.07 -34.55 -38.58
C THR A 13 19.07 -33.76 -37.28
N LEU A 14 20.07 -32.89 -37.10
CA LEU A 14 19.99 -31.80 -36.14
C LEU A 14 18.81 -30.91 -36.54
N LEU A 15 17.66 -31.11 -35.94
CA LEU A 15 16.65 -30.06 -35.82
C LEU A 15 17.28 -28.91 -35.01
N PRO A 16 17.35 -27.70 -35.56
CA PRO A 16 17.74 -26.58 -34.74
C PRO A 16 16.69 -26.46 -33.62
N VAL A 17 17.11 -26.69 -32.38
CA VAL A 17 16.41 -26.22 -31.24
C VAL A 17 16.37 -24.69 -31.41
N LEU A 18 15.28 -24.18 -31.96
CA LEU A 18 14.97 -22.75 -31.88
C LEU A 18 14.96 -22.46 -30.38
N ALA A 19 16.10 -21.99 -29.89
CA ALA A 19 16.14 -21.29 -28.63
C ALA A 19 15.06 -20.20 -28.74
N ALA A 20 13.98 -20.34 -27.99
CA ALA A 20 12.99 -19.30 -27.87
C ALA A 20 13.78 -18.06 -27.42
N THR A 21 13.98 -17.16 -28.37
CA THR A 21 14.61 -15.88 -28.11
C THR A 21 13.81 -15.18 -27.02
N PRO A 22 14.43 -14.36 -26.17
CA PRO A 22 13.76 -13.65 -25.07
C PRO A 22 12.79 -12.56 -25.55
N ALA A 23 12.16 -12.72 -26.72
CA ALA A 23 11.15 -11.83 -27.25
C ALA A 23 9.92 -11.71 -26.32
N ALA A 24 9.54 -12.79 -25.65
CA ALA A 24 8.44 -12.75 -24.68
C ALA A 24 8.77 -11.90 -23.46
N ALA A 25 10.02 -11.89 -23.01
CA ALA A 25 10.46 -11.04 -21.91
C ALA A 25 10.56 -9.56 -22.34
N ALA A 26 11.01 -9.28 -23.56
CA ALA A 26 11.07 -7.93 -24.11
C ALA A 26 9.66 -7.31 -24.30
N ASP A 27 8.67 -8.11 -24.68
CA ASP A 27 7.30 -7.64 -24.90
C ASP A 27 6.56 -7.30 -23.57
N ILE A 28 6.89 -7.97 -22.47
CA ILE A 28 6.36 -7.64 -21.13
C ILE A 28 6.80 -6.24 -20.69
N TYR A 29 8.00 -5.81 -21.06
CA TYR A 29 8.52 -4.47 -20.73
C TYR A 29 8.11 -3.39 -21.72
N ALA A 30 7.70 -3.74 -22.91
CA ALA A 30 7.20 -2.81 -23.91
C ALA A 30 5.72 -2.42 -23.70
N ARG A 31 4.94 -3.28 -23.05
CA ARG A 31 3.55 -3.01 -22.71
C ARG A 31 3.46 -2.19 -21.44
N THR A 32 3.18 -0.91 -21.58
CA THR A 32 2.69 -0.11 -20.47
C THR A 32 1.20 -0.06 -20.55
N ASP A 33 0.55 -0.70 -19.60
CA ASP A 33 -0.90 -0.61 -19.41
C ASP A 33 -1.28 0.61 -18.54
N VAL A 34 -0.26 1.42 -18.15
CA VAL A 34 -0.44 2.64 -17.38
C VAL A 34 -0.69 3.85 -18.28
N PRO A 35 -1.41 4.87 -17.79
CA PRO A 35 -1.58 6.12 -18.50
C PRO A 35 -0.24 6.79 -18.84
N LYS A 36 -0.20 7.53 -19.94
CA LYS A 36 0.96 8.29 -20.40
C LYS A 36 0.67 9.78 -20.33
N ILE A 37 1.59 10.53 -19.75
CA ILE A 37 1.51 11.99 -19.67
C ILE A 37 2.67 12.59 -20.45
N PHE A 38 2.35 13.35 -21.51
CA PHE A 38 3.30 14.07 -22.33
C PHE A 38 3.26 15.55 -21.96
N ILE A 39 4.41 16.09 -21.56
CA ILE A 39 4.62 17.51 -21.24
C ILE A 39 5.53 18.08 -22.32
N THR A 40 5.06 19.10 -23.04
CA THR A 40 5.86 19.80 -24.06
C THR A 40 6.06 21.24 -23.64
N THR A 41 7.30 21.70 -23.62
CA THR A 41 7.67 23.08 -23.27
C THR A 41 8.82 23.55 -24.14
N GLN A 42 8.86 24.88 -24.42
CA GLN A 42 9.91 25.53 -25.20
C GLN A 42 11.08 26.00 -24.33
N THR A 43 10.94 25.97 -23.01
CA THR A 43 11.94 26.42 -22.06
C THR A 43 12.31 25.32 -21.09
N ASN A 44 13.48 25.42 -20.47
CA ASN A 44 13.84 24.52 -19.38
C ASN A 44 12.87 24.68 -18.22
N VAL A 45 12.41 23.55 -17.66
CA VAL A 45 11.56 23.55 -16.47
C VAL A 45 12.40 23.88 -15.24
N THR A 46 11.98 24.89 -14.49
CA THR A 46 12.64 25.35 -13.25
C THR A 46 11.69 25.22 -12.06
N ARG A 47 12.01 25.83 -10.92
CA ARG A 47 11.09 25.92 -9.77
C ARG A 47 9.94 26.90 -9.99
N ASP A 48 10.02 27.75 -11.00
CA ASP A 48 8.94 28.64 -11.41
C ASP A 48 8.10 28.00 -12.51
N TYR A 49 6.81 28.36 -12.55
CA TYR A 49 5.92 27.87 -13.60
C TYR A 49 6.30 28.44 -14.97
N CYS A 50 6.58 27.56 -15.92
CA CYS A 50 6.70 27.89 -17.35
C CYS A 50 5.49 27.36 -18.13
N ALA A 51 5.23 27.95 -19.31
CA ALA A 51 4.19 27.50 -20.22
C ALA A 51 4.50 26.09 -20.74
N ALA A 52 3.46 25.26 -20.80
CA ALA A 52 3.54 23.89 -21.31
C ALA A 52 2.25 23.47 -21.99
N ALA A 53 2.37 22.53 -22.93
CA ALA A 53 1.25 21.73 -23.39
C ALA A 53 1.28 20.37 -22.69
N VAL A 54 0.12 19.87 -22.26
CA VAL A 54 0.00 18.56 -21.60
C VAL A 54 -0.99 17.73 -22.39
N ARG A 55 -0.58 16.51 -22.75
CA ARG A 55 -1.45 15.48 -23.35
C ARG A 55 -1.45 14.26 -22.44
N VAL A 56 -2.61 13.62 -22.26
CA VAL A 56 -2.78 12.40 -21.47
C VAL A 56 -3.42 11.33 -22.32
N ILE A 57 -2.80 10.16 -22.38
CA ILE A 57 -3.32 8.97 -23.04
C ILE A 57 -3.59 7.93 -21.95
N ASP A 58 -4.86 7.67 -21.64
CA ASP A 58 -5.28 6.71 -20.60
C ASP A 58 -5.64 5.34 -21.19
N LYS A 59 -6.07 5.31 -22.44
CA LYS A 59 -6.51 4.09 -23.11
C LYS A 59 -5.35 3.11 -23.32
N LYS A 60 -5.50 1.89 -22.85
CA LYS A 60 -4.56 0.79 -23.10
C LYS A 60 -4.33 0.62 -24.61
N GLY A 61 -3.07 0.76 -25.04
CA GLY A 61 -2.69 0.70 -26.46
C GLY A 61 -3.19 1.87 -27.29
N GLY A 62 -3.79 2.91 -26.67
CA GLY A 62 -4.23 4.13 -27.34
C GLY A 62 -3.06 5.00 -27.80
N THR A 63 -3.26 5.70 -28.91
CA THR A 63 -2.31 6.68 -29.44
C THR A 63 -2.86 8.11 -29.39
N GLU A 64 -4.19 8.23 -29.32
CA GLU A 64 -4.88 9.52 -29.27
C GLU A 64 -5.09 9.98 -27.83
N PRO A 65 -4.84 11.26 -27.50
CA PRO A 65 -5.01 11.78 -26.16
C PRO A 65 -6.50 11.96 -25.81
N GLU A 66 -6.91 11.44 -24.65
CA GLU A 66 -8.24 11.72 -24.05
C GLU A 66 -8.29 13.12 -23.42
N LEU A 67 -7.12 13.68 -23.09
CA LEU A 67 -6.99 15.02 -22.54
C LEU A 67 -5.84 15.76 -23.23
N SER A 68 -6.11 17.01 -23.65
CA SER A 68 -5.09 17.94 -24.16
C SER A 68 -5.33 19.34 -23.60
N ASP A 69 -4.30 19.96 -23.06
CA ASP A 69 -4.31 21.36 -22.60
C ASP A 69 -3.03 22.06 -23.08
N THR A 70 -3.17 23.00 -24.00
CA THR A 70 -2.06 23.82 -24.54
C THR A 70 -1.77 25.06 -23.70
N GLY A 71 -2.63 25.39 -22.75
CA GLY A 71 -2.48 26.51 -21.81
C GLY A 71 -2.00 26.10 -20.42
N ALA A 72 -1.58 24.86 -20.27
CA ALA A 72 -1.04 24.35 -19.02
C ALA A 72 0.30 25.01 -18.64
N LYS A 73 0.68 24.83 -17.39
CA LYS A 73 1.98 25.24 -16.87
C LYS A 73 2.63 24.11 -16.10
N VAL A 74 3.95 24.04 -16.11
CA VAL A 74 4.74 23.04 -15.39
C VAL A 74 5.86 23.72 -14.59
N LYS A 75 6.21 23.13 -13.42
CA LYS A 75 7.40 23.51 -12.64
C LYS A 75 7.99 22.30 -11.92
N ILE A 76 9.26 22.36 -11.58
CA ILE A 76 9.88 21.42 -10.63
C ILE A 76 9.30 21.70 -9.24
N ARG A 77 8.98 20.64 -8.48
CA ARG A 77 8.45 20.72 -7.13
C ARG A 77 9.38 20.07 -6.09
N GLY A 78 9.01 20.22 -4.83
CA GLY A 78 9.64 19.59 -3.68
C GLY A 78 10.83 20.38 -3.14
N ASN A 79 11.22 20.07 -1.90
CA ASN A 79 12.38 20.67 -1.23
C ASN A 79 13.65 19.90 -1.64
N SER A 80 14.04 18.86 -0.90
CA SER A 80 15.21 18.03 -1.23
C SER A 80 15.06 17.31 -2.58
N THR A 81 13.88 16.83 -2.92
CA THR A 81 13.59 16.10 -4.16
C THR A 81 13.74 16.97 -5.42
N SER A 82 13.61 18.30 -5.30
CA SER A 82 13.82 19.22 -6.43
C SER A 82 15.26 19.20 -6.96
N SER A 83 16.22 18.88 -6.11
CA SER A 83 17.63 18.69 -6.47
C SER A 83 17.96 17.27 -6.92
N GLY A 84 17.05 16.30 -6.69
CA GLY A 84 17.22 14.91 -7.10
C GLY A 84 17.48 14.77 -8.61
N ALA A 85 18.11 13.67 -9.02
CA ALA A 85 18.41 13.42 -10.44
C ALA A 85 17.13 13.33 -11.27
N LYS A 86 16.17 12.50 -10.84
CA LYS A 86 14.84 12.41 -11.43
C LYS A 86 13.94 13.49 -10.82
N LYS A 87 13.53 14.46 -11.62
CA LYS A 87 12.79 15.64 -11.14
C LYS A 87 11.32 15.35 -10.93
N PRO A 88 10.72 15.68 -9.77
CA PRO A 88 9.28 15.75 -9.60
C PRO A 88 8.71 17.05 -10.17
N PHE A 89 7.44 17.03 -10.59
CA PHE A 89 6.80 18.18 -11.21
C PHE A 89 5.46 18.53 -10.55
N ASN A 90 5.09 19.82 -10.65
CA ASN A 90 3.71 20.26 -10.54
C ASN A 90 3.21 20.66 -11.91
N ILE A 91 2.03 20.15 -12.29
CA ILE A 91 1.28 20.62 -13.44
C ILE A 91 0.14 21.51 -12.94
N LYS A 92 -0.09 22.62 -13.65
CA LYS A 92 -1.25 23.48 -13.44
C LYS A 92 -1.99 23.62 -14.77
N PHE A 93 -3.15 22.99 -14.88
CA PHE A 93 -4.03 23.11 -16.05
C PHE A 93 -4.64 24.52 -16.16
N SER A 94 -5.00 24.93 -17.35
CA SER A 94 -5.66 26.21 -17.62
C SER A 94 -7.04 26.30 -16.96
N SER A 95 -7.75 25.19 -16.85
CA SER A 95 -9.04 25.04 -16.18
C SER A 95 -9.06 23.89 -15.17
N LYS A 96 -10.10 23.79 -14.34
CA LYS A 96 -10.31 22.61 -13.48
C LYS A 96 -10.56 21.38 -14.36
N THR A 97 -9.67 20.44 -14.31
CA THR A 97 -9.63 19.23 -15.16
C THR A 97 -9.68 18.00 -14.30
N ASP A 98 -10.51 17.03 -14.68
CA ASP A 98 -10.52 15.70 -14.07
C ASP A 98 -9.38 14.87 -14.67
N LEU A 99 -8.28 14.80 -13.95
CA LEU A 99 -7.12 14.04 -14.38
C LEU A 99 -7.30 12.57 -13.99
N LEU A 100 -7.48 11.70 -14.97
CA LEU A 100 -7.53 10.23 -14.80
C LEU A 100 -8.60 9.75 -13.78
N GLY A 101 -9.73 10.45 -13.67
CA GLY A 101 -10.83 10.09 -12.77
C GLY A 101 -10.63 10.46 -11.30
N MET A 102 -9.60 11.28 -10.99
CA MET A 102 -9.31 11.69 -9.62
C MET A 102 -10.11 12.91 -9.14
N GLY A 103 -10.96 13.48 -10.01
CA GLY A 103 -11.79 14.65 -9.71
C GLY A 103 -11.23 15.96 -10.32
N LYS A 104 -12.06 17.01 -10.36
CA LYS A 104 -11.74 18.25 -11.08
C LYS A 104 -10.90 19.21 -10.27
N ASN A 105 -9.63 19.37 -10.60
CA ASN A 105 -8.71 20.34 -10.02
C ASN A 105 -7.77 20.95 -11.07
N LYS A 106 -7.11 22.05 -10.72
CA LYS A 106 -6.12 22.70 -11.60
C LYS A 106 -4.69 22.20 -11.34
N LYS A 107 -4.31 21.98 -10.08
CA LYS A 107 -2.94 21.65 -9.67
C LYS A 107 -2.83 20.14 -9.40
N TRP A 108 -1.78 19.52 -9.96
CA TRP A 108 -1.48 18.09 -9.82
C TRP A 108 0.00 17.89 -9.56
N CYS A 109 0.34 16.89 -8.74
CA CYS A 109 1.71 16.54 -8.40
C CYS A 109 2.14 15.27 -9.15
N LEU A 110 3.31 15.30 -9.76
CA LEU A 110 3.98 14.16 -10.36
C LEU A 110 5.18 13.82 -9.48
N LEU A 111 5.02 12.85 -8.58
CA LEU A 111 6.06 12.41 -7.67
C LEU A 111 7.01 11.47 -8.39
N ALA A 112 8.29 11.81 -8.40
CA ALA A 112 9.32 11.07 -9.12
C ALA A 112 9.73 9.77 -8.42
N ASN A 113 9.46 9.63 -7.12
CA ASN A 113 9.93 8.54 -6.25
C ASN A 113 11.45 8.29 -6.42
N CYS A 114 12.23 9.37 -6.55
CA CYS A 114 13.65 9.24 -6.89
C CYS A 114 14.51 8.65 -5.77
N TYR A 115 14.08 8.81 -4.52
CA TYR A 115 14.78 8.25 -3.34
C TYR A 115 14.30 6.84 -2.99
N GLU A 116 13.26 6.35 -3.65
CA GLU A 116 12.58 5.11 -3.33
C GLU A 116 12.71 4.11 -4.49
N LYS A 117 13.40 2.97 -4.26
CA LYS A 117 13.79 2.06 -5.35
C LYS A 117 12.73 0.99 -5.68
N THR A 118 11.70 0.82 -4.84
CA THR A 118 10.59 -0.08 -5.17
C THR A 118 9.49 0.61 -5.97
N LEU A 119 9.42 1.94 -5.93
CA LEU A 119 8.38 2.80 -6.48
C LEU A 119 6.99 2.56 -5.85
N LEU A 120 6.93 1.88 -4.69
CA LEU A 120 5.69 1.43 -4.04
C LEU A 120 5.35 2.16 -2.75
N ARG A 121 6.32 2.73 -2.02
CA ARG A 121 6.09 3.20 -0.63
C ARG A 121 4.97 4.24 -0.53
N ASN A 122 5.02 5.30 -1.33
CA ASN A 122 3.97 6.32 -1.31
C ASN A 122 2.60 5.73 -1.65
N GLN A 123 2.49 4.92 -2.72
CA GLN A 123 1.21 4.33 -3.10
C GLN A 123 0.69 3.32 -2.07
N THR A 124 1.58 2.50 -1.46
CA THR A 124 1.17 1.56 -0.40
C THR A 124 0.53 2.30 0.78
N VAL A 125 1.13 3.43 1.20
CA VAL A 125 0.57 4.25 2.29
C VAL A 125 -0.75 4.87 1.90
N LEU A 126 -0.88 5.40 0.68
CA LEU A 126 -2.14 5.98 0.20
C LEU A 126 -3.25 4.92 0.14
N ASP A 127 -2.98 3.74 -0.40
CA ASP A 127 -3.97 2.66 -0.48
C ASP A 127 -4.33 2.12 0.90
N PHE A 128 -3.36 1.91 1.78
CA PHE A 128 -3.61 1.49 3.15
C PHE A 128 -4.44 2.53 3.92
N SER A 129 -4.08 3.82 3.84
CA SER A 129 -4.81 4.90 4.49
C SER A 129 -6.26 5.00 4.00
N ALA A 130 -6.48 4.81 2.70
CA ALA A 130 -7.83 4.77 2.13
C ALA A 130 -8.62 3.53 2.60
N ALA A 131 -7.97 2.36 2.66
CA ALA A 131 -8.59 1.10 3.10
C ALA A 131 -9.05 1.16 4.55
N ILE A 132 -8.29 1.78 5.46
CA ILE A 132 -8.66 1.95 6.87
C ILE A 132 -9.67 3.09 7.10
N GLY A 133 -10.05 3.82 6.05
CA GLY A 133 -11.05 4.89 6.12
C GLY A 133 -10.51 6.28 6.53
N LEU A 134 -9.18 6.49 6.49
CA LEU A 134 -8.60 7.80 6.80
C LEU A 134 -9.05 8.85 5.77
N ALA A 135 -9.77 9.84 6.25
CA ALA A 135 -10.43 10.84 5.40
C ALA A 135 -9.41 11.64 4.57
N TYR A 136 -9.85 12.04 3.37
CA TYR A 136 -9.09 12.90 2.46
C TYR A 136 -7.73 12.36 2.04
N THR A 137 -7.56 11.04 2.12
CA THR A 137 -6.37 10.39 1.55
C THR A 137 -6.21 10.77 0.08
N PRO A 138 -5.06 11.30 -0.35
CA PRO A 138 -4.85 11.72 -1.73
C PRO A 138 -5.04 10.57 -2.72
N LYS A 139 -5.78 10.83 -3.79
CA LYS A 139 -5.92 9.89 -4.90
C LYS A 139 -4.68 9.93 -5.77
N TYR A 140 -4.37 8.82 -6.42
CA TYR A 140 -3.21 8.73 -7.31
C TYR A 140 -3.46 7.86 -8.54
N ARG A 141 -2.54 7.98 -9.52
CA ARG A 141 -2.36 7.07 -10.65
C ARG A 141 -0.87 6.88 -10.91
N VAL A 142 -0.45 5.65 -11.19
CA VAL A 142 0.88 5.39 -11.72
C VAL A 142 0.86 5.71 -13.21
N CYS A 143 1.79 6.55 -13.67
CA CYS A 143 1.84 7.02 -15.06
C CYS A 143 3.27 6.97 -15.60
N ASP A 144 3.39 6.69 -16.89
CA ASP A 144 4.62 6.95 -17.65
C ASP A 144 4.67 8.41 -18.09
N VAL A 145 5.73 9.14 -17.73
CA VAL A 145 5.85 10.58 -18.00
C VAL A 145 6.92 10.84 -19.05
N TYR A 146 6.57 11.73 -19.99
CA TYR A 146 7.43 12.18 -21.06
C TYR A 146 7.59 13.71 -21.01
N LEU A 147 8.80 14.21 -21.17
CA LEU A 147 9.09 15.64 -21.31
C LEU A 147 9.76 15.87 -22.66
N ASN A 148 9.14 16.68 -23.51
CA ASN A 148 9.57 16.89 -24.89
C ASN A 148 9.87 15.57 -25.62
N GLU A 149 8.90 14.64 -25.54
CA GLU A 149 8.92 13.27 -26.07
C GLU A 149 10.00 12.33 -25.44
N ASN A 150 10.83 12.82 -24.53
CA ASN A 150 11.80 11.97 -23.81
C ASN A 150 11.12 11.27 -22.65
N PHE A 151 11.25 9.97 -22.58
CA PHE A 151 10.72 9.16 -21.47
C PHE A 151 11.48 9.43 -20.17
N LEU A 152 10.79 9.94 -19.17
CA LEU A 152 11.36 10.23 -17.86
C LEU A 152 11.20 9.10 -16.84
N GLY A 153 10.41 8.08 -17.16
CA GLY A 153 10.14 6.93 -16.29
C GLY A 153 8.74 6.94 -15.69
N SER A 154 8.54 6.06 -14.71
CA SER A 154 7.30 5.90 -13.96
C SER A 154 7.17 6.95 -12.87
N TYR A 155 6.01 7.58 -12.75
CA TYR A 155 5.69 8.61 -11.75
C TYR A 155 4.40 8.25 -11.02
N LEU A 156 4.31 8.65 -9.75
CA LEU A 156 3.06 8.65 -9.01
C LEU A 156 2.40 10.04 -9.21
N VAL A 157 1.35 10.07 -10.00
CA VAL A 157 0.54 11.28 -10.24
C VAL A 157 -0.53 11.35 -9.19
N THR A 158 -0.59 12.42 -8.42
CA THR A 158 -1.47 12.52 -7.25
C THR A 158 -2.07 13.90 -7.08
N ASP A 159 -3.11 13.98 -6.28
CA ASP A 159 -3.67 15.24 -5.80
C ASP A 159 -2.59 16.12 -5.13
N ALA A 160 -2.63 17.41 -5.39
CA ALA A 160 -1.97 18.35 -4.49
C ALA A 160 -2.82 18.52 -3.23
N ILE A 161 -2.21 18.55 -2.05
CA ILE A 161 -2.94 18.87 -0.81
C ILE A 161 -3.51 20.29 -0.93
N GLY A 162 -4.76 20.48 -0.53
CA GLY A 162 -5.44 21.76 -0.57
C GLY A 162 -6.95 21.62 -0.39
N ALA A 163 -7.62 22.75 -0.13
CA ALA A 163 -9.05 22.79 0.09
C ALA A 163 -9.84 22.66 -1.23
N SER A 164 -10.67 21.65 -1.34
CA SER A 164 -11.69 21.50 -2.39
C SER A 164 -12.63 20.35 -2.08
N LYS A 165 -13.80 20.32 -2.76
CA LYS A 165 -14.79 19.23 -2.66
C LYS A 165 -14.24 17.84 -3.00
N THR A 166 -13.16 17.75 -3.75
CA THR A 166 -12.55 16.46 -4.17
C THR A 166 -11.23 16.15 -3.47
N ARG A 167 -10.79 17.02 -2.56
CA ARG A 167 -9.57 16.89 -1.73
C ARG A 167 -9.95 17.02 -0.26
N VAL A 168 -9.40 17.98 0.47
CA VAL A 168 -9.86 18.28 1.84
C VAL A 168 -11.08 19.19 1.73
N ASP A 169 -12.26 18.66 2.03
CA ASP A 169 -13.52 19.41 1.95
C ASP A 169 -13.74 20.22 3.22
N ILE A 170 -13.07 21.37 3.28
CA ILE A 170 -13.21 22.39 4.33
C ILE A 170 -13.76 23.67 3.73
N ASP A 171 -14.40 24.48 4.59
CA ASP A 171 -14.90 25.81 4.26
C ASP A 171 -13.83 26.85 4.65
N THR A 172 -13.08 27.33 3.65
CA THR A 172 -12.01 28.31 3.84
C THR A 172 -12.51 29.72 4.20
N ASP A 173 -13.80 29.99 4.02
CA ASP A 173 -14.44 31.25 4.44
C ASP A 173 -14.89 31.19 5.92
N ALA A 174 -14.96 29.99 6.50
CA ALA A 174 -15.19 29.75 7.92
C ALA A 174 -13.85 29.60 8.69
N ASN A 175 -13.93 29.13 9.95
CA ASN A 175 -12.73 28.84 10.76
C ASN A 175 -12.29 27.38 10.57
N GLU A 176 -12.10 26.99 9.32
CA GLU A 176 -11.57 25.67 8.93
C GLU A 176 -10.24 25.83 8.22
N PHE A 177 -9.27 24.98 8.56
CA PHE A 177 -7.87 25.16 8.17
C PHE A 177 -7.22 23.84 7.80
N ILE A 178 -6.17 23.91 6.94
CA ILE A 178 -5.15 22.86 6.81
C ILE A 178 -3.86 23.41 7.40
N LEU A 179 -3.32 22.70 8.39
CA LEU A 179 -2.07 23.02 9.06
C LEU A 179 -0.99 22.00 8.67
N GLU A 180 0.22 22.48 8.47
CA GLU A 180 1.38 21.62 8.22
C GLU A 180 2.49 21.92 9.22
N ARG A 181 2.98 20.90 9.90
CA ARG A 181 4.26 20.97 10.59
C ARG A 181 5.37 21.02 9.54
N ASP A 182 6.08 22.13 9.45
CA ASP A 182 7.16 22.31 8.52
C ASP A 182 8.33 23.05 9.18
N SER A 183 9.54 22.55 8.97
CA SER A 183 10.79 23.20 9.38
C SER A 183 11.28 24.21 8.36
N TYR A 184 10.81 24.12 7.12
CA TYR A 184 11.12 25.07 6.06
C TYR A 184 10.22 26.30 6.15
N THR A 185 10.60 27.35 5.46
CA THR A 185 9.79 28.56 5.31
C THR A 185 9.54 28.78 3.83
N ASP A 186 8.29 28.61 3.42
CA ASP A 186 7.86 28.88 2.06
C ASP A 186 7.34 30.31 1.94
N GLU A 187 7.71 30.98 0.84
CA GLU A 187 7.25 32.33 0.55
C GLU A 187 5.71 32.34 0.42
N GLY A 188 5.07 33.28 1.05
CA GLY A 188 3.61 33.46 1.07
C GLY A 188 2.87 32.62 2.10
N THR A 189 3.51 31.70 2.79
CA THR A 189 2.87 30.91 3.85
C THR A 189 2.93 31.64 5.19
N THR A 190 1.79 31.76 5.88
CA THR A 190 1.74 32.25 7.24
C THR A 190 2.13 31.14 8.22
N TYR A 191 3.08 31.42 9.10
CA TYR A 191 3.52 30.52 10.16
C TYR A 191 3.15 31.05 11.53
N PHE A 192 2.85 30.13 12.45
CA PHE A 192 2.71 30.43 13.88
C PHE A 192 3.35 29.32 14.72
N THR A 193 3.64 29.66 15.97
CA THR A 193 4.13 28.67 16.96
C THR A 193 3.10 28.60 18.07
N THR A 194 2.73 27.39 18.48
CA THR A 194 1.74 27.19 19.54
C THR A 194 2.30 27.65 20.89
N ASP A 195 1.44 28.27 21.72
CA ASP A 195 1.86 28.92 22.97
C ASP A 195 2.30 27.92 24.06
N ILE A 196 1.73 26.70 24.07
CA ILE A 196 1.93 25.75 25.17
C ILE A 196 3.07 24.78 24.86
N TYR A 197 3.08 24.22 23.65
CA TYR A 197 4.06 23.19 23.27
C TYR A 197 5.10 23.66 22.28
N GLY A 198 5.05 24.90 21.83
CA GLY A 198 6.03 25.46 20.92
C GLY A 198 6.10 24.78 19.55
N ILE A 199 5.00 24.17 19.10
CA ILE A 199 4.94 23.52 17.80
C ILE A 199 4.75 24.57 16.72
N ARG A 200 5.65 24.61 15.74
CA ARG A 200 5.55 25.52 14.60
C ARG A 200 4.70 24.90 13.50
N PHE A 201 3.66 25.61 13.07
CA PHE A 201 2.81 25.24 11.95
C PHE A 201 2.80 26.31 10.86
N GLY A 202 2.76 25.88 9.60
CA GLY A 202 2.33 26.68 8.45
C GLY A 202 0.82 26.51 8.23
N ILE A 203 0.15 27.58 7.85
CA ILE A 203 -1.25 27.54 7.44
C ILE A 203 -1.26 27.34 5.92
N ASN A 204 -1.60 26.10 5.48
CA ASN A 204 -1.65 25.76 4.07
C ASN A 204 -2.97 26.18 3.41
N GLU A 205 -4.05 26.19 4.18
CA GLU A 205 -5.37 26.65 3.74
C GLU A 205 -6.10 27.32 4.92
N PRO A 206 -6.80 28.43 4.65
CA PRO A 206 -6.80 29.19 3.38
C PRO A 206 -5.43 29.83 3.08
N ASP A 207 -5.12 30.06 1.78
CA ASP A 207 -3.86 30.75 1.35
C ASP A 207 -3.73 32.13 2.02
N GLU A 208 -4.84 32.88 2.12
CA GLU A 208 -4.93 34.18 2.81
C GLU A 208 -5.89 34.10 3.99
N GLN A 209 -5.49 34.57 5.16
CA GLN A 209 -6.31 34.55 6.37
C GLN A 209 -6.60 35.96 6.87
N THR A 210 -7.83 36.20 7.28
CA THR A 210 -8.18 37.45 7.96
C THR A 210 -7.56 37.55 9.36
N ALA A 211 -7.52 38.73 9.95
CA ALA A 211 -7.05 38.92 11.33
C ALA A 211 -7.94 38.15 12.34
N GLU A 212 -9.22 38.09 12.10
CA GLU A 212 -10.20 37.37 12.92
C GLU A 212 -9.98 35.86 12.85
N GLN A 213 -9.73 35.32 11.65
CA GLN A 213 -9.42 33.90 11.46
C GLN A 213 -8.14 33.52 12.18
N LYS A 214 -7.06 34.32 12.09
CA LYS A 214 -5.81 34.09 12.82
C LYS A 214 -6.02 34.11 14.33
N ALA A 215 -6.73 35.10 14.84
CA ALA A 215 -7.03 35.22 16.27
C ALA A 215 -7.84 34.01 16.78
N TRP A 216 -8.84 33.57 16.02
CA TRP A 216 -9.62 32.38 16.33
C TRP A 216 -8.75 31.12 16.33
N LEU A 217 -7.94 30.93 15.30
CA LEU A 217 -7.06 29.74 15.18
C LEU A 217 -6.10 29.63 16.36
N PHE A 218 -5.46 30.73 16.75
CA PHE A 218 -4.48 30.72 17.85
C PHE A 218 -5.15 30.43 19.20
N ASP A 219 -6.29 31.03 19.47
CA ASP A 219 -7.07 30.77 20.69
C ASP A 219 -7.60 29.32 20.71
N PHE A 220 -8.09 28.83 19.57
CA PHE A 220 -8.58 27.45 19.43
C PHE A 220 -7.47 26.42 19.68
N VAL A 221 -6.31 26.57 19.05
CA VAL A 221 -5.16 25.66 19.24
C VAL A 221 -4.66 25.73 20.68
N ALA A 222 -4.60 26.92 21.29
CA ALA A 222 -4.20 27.04 22.69
C ALA A 222 -5.19 26.34 23.64
N LYS A 223 -6.50 26.37 23.37
CA LYS A 223 -7.51 25.61 24.12
C LYS A 223 -7.35 24.10 23.92
N ALA A 224 -7.13 23.67 22.68
CA ALA A 224 -6.88 22.26 22.35
C ALA A 224 -5.65 21.72 23.08
N GLU A 225 -4.55 22.47 23.10
CA GLU A 225 -3.34 22.07 23.81
C GLU A 225 -3.52 22.07 25.33
N ARG A 226 -4.34 22.98 25.90
CA ARG A 226 -4.70 22.92 27.33
C ARG A 226 -5.51 21.66 27.67
N ALA A 227 -6.43 21.26 26.80
CA ALA A 227 -7.18 20.01 26.96
C ALA A 227 -6.24 18.78 26.95
N LEU A 228 -5.26 18.75 26.04
CA LEU A 228 -4.24 17.72 26.02
C LEU A 228 -3.41 17.70 27.32
N ALA A 229 -3.00 18.87 27.82
CA ALA A 229 -2.25 18.97 29.09
C ALA A 229 -3.05 18.48 30.29
N GLY A 230 -4.37 18.65 30.26
CA GLY A 230 -5.28 18.17 31.31
C GLY A 230 -5.46 16.66 31.35
N GLY A 231 -5.16 15.95 30.27
CA GLY A 231 -5.18 14.47 30.19
C GLY A 231 -6.57 13.83 30.29
N SER A 232 -7.67 14.61 30.26
CA SER A 232 -9.04 14.09 30.26
C SER A 232 -9.49 13.81 28.83
N LEU A 233 -9.85 12.55 28.52
CA LEU A 233 -10.35 12.16 27.19
C LEU A 233 -11.59 12.98 26.79
N GLU A 234 -12.53 13.20 27.71
CA GLU A 234 -13.75 13.98 27.46
C GLU A 234 -13.43 15.43 27.05
N GLU A 235 -12.43 16.06 27.70
CA GLU A 235 -12.01 17.42 27.34
C GLU A 235 -11.22 17.45 26.03
N ILE A 236 -10.40 16.42 25.75
CA ILE A 236 -9.65 16.29 24.50
C ILE A 236 -10.59 16.14 23.32
N GLU A 237 -11.62 15.30 23.41
CA GLU A 237 -12.59 15.03 22.33
C GLU A 237 -13.44 16.26 21.94
N LYS A 238 -13.45 17.32 22.74
CA LYS A 238 -14.04 18.60 22.35
C LYS A 238 -13.25 19.31 21.24
N TYR A 239 -11.95 19.05 21.15
CA TYR A 239 -11.04 19.72 20.23
C TYR A 239 -10.38 18.79 19.23
N PHE A 240 -10.24 17.51 19.54
CA PHE A 240 -9.62 16.51 18.67
C PHE A 240 -10.63 15.42 18.30
N ASP A 241 -10.61 15.01 17.06
CA ASP A 241 -11.21 13.74 16.66
C ASP A 241 -10.19 12.63 16.96
N VAL A 242 -10.35 12.00 18.12
CA VAL A 242 -9.36 11.04 18.65
C VAL A 242 -9.26 9.81 17.77
N ASP A 243 -10.35 9.35 17.15
CA ASP A 243 -10.33 8.20 16.24
C ASP A 243 -9.48 8.50 15.00
N SER A 244 -9.69 9.66 14.37
CA SER A 244 -8.88 10.12 13.24
C SER A 244 -7.40 10.28 13.62
N MET A 245 -7.12 10.80 14.83
CA MET A 245 -5.75 10.96 15.32
C MET A 245 -5.07 9.61 15.55
N VAL A 246 -5.79 8.60 16.04
CA VAL A 246 -5.29 7.23 16.23
C VAL A 246 -5.02 6.56 14.88
N ASP A 247 -5.96 6.63 13.92
CA ASP A 247 -5.76 6.07 12.60
C ASP A 247 -4.56 6.72 11.88
N PHE A 248 -4.44 8.05 11.97
CA PHE A 248 -3.30 8.75 11.39
C PHE A 248 -1.98 8.37 12.07
N TYR A 249 -1.96 8.25 13.41
CA TYR A 249 -0.78 7.79 14.13
C TYR A 249 -0.39 6.36 13.73
N ILE A 250 -1.35 5.45 13.58
CA ILE A 250 -1.10 4.08 13.10
C ILE A 250 -0.38 4.11 11.74
N VAL A 251 -0.86 4.90 10.79
CA VAL A 251 -0.22 5.04 9.48
C VAL A 251 1.21 5.57 9.63
N LEU A 252 1.38 6.66 10.37
CA LEU A 252 2.70 7.28 10.57
C LEU A 252 3.68 6.32 11.26
N GLU A 253 3.25 5.61 12.30
CA GLU A 253 4.12 4.75 13.10
C GLU A 253 4.37 3.41 12.42
N TYR A 254 3.36 2.78 11.83
CA TYR A 254 3.56 1.52 11.12
C TYR A 254 4.56 1.67 9.99
N PHE A 255 4.40 2.67 9.14
CA PHE A 255 5.37 2.95 8.07
C PHE A 255 6.61 3.71 8.55
N LYS A 256 6.65 4.11 9.82
CA LYS A 256 7.74 4.87 10.44
C LYS A 256 8.14 6.07 9.59
N ASN A 257 7.21 7.03 9.45
CA ASN A 257 7.48 8.28 8.72
C ASN A 257 8.51 9.11 9.48
N VAL A 258 9.68 9.26 8.88
CA VAL A 258 10.83 9.88 9.55
C VAL A 258 10.72 11.40 9.71
N ASP A 259 9.80 12.04 8.98
CA ASP A 259 9.59 13.48 8.98
C ASP A 259 8.61 13.96 10.05
N VAL A 260 7.95 13.04 10.76
CA VAL A 260 7.02 13.41 11.84
C VAL A 260 7.69 14.32 12.87
N GLY A 261 7.07 15.48 13.09
CA GLY A 261 7.58 16.52 14.00
C GLY A 261 8.64 17.44 13.39
N THR A 262 9.11 17.18 12.17
CA THR A 262 10.05 18.04 11.44
C THR A 262 9.46 18.63 10.16
N GLY A 263 8.67 17.86 9.42
CA GLY A 263 8.05 18.29 8.16
C GLY A 263 6.89 17.41 7.76
N SER A 264 6.19 17.78 6.71
CA SER A 264 5.19 16.99 5.97
C SER A 264 4.08 16.33 6.82
N THR A 265 3.96 16.71 8.12
CA THR A 265 2.89 16.22 9.02
C THR A 265 1.74 17.20 9.01
N ARG A 266 0.58 16.74 8.54
CA ARG A 266 -0.58 17.61 8.34
C ARG A 266 -1.73 17.28 9.28
N PHE A 267 -2.49 18.32 9.59
CA PHE A 267 -3.74 18.24 10.32
C PHE A 267 -4.74 19.17 9.64
N TYR A 268 -6.01 18.86 9.75
CA TYR A 268 -7.04 19.81 9.32
C TYR A 268 -8.02 20.09 10.44
N ILE A 269 -8.55 21.32 10.47
CA ILE A 269 -9.58 21.75 11.40
C ILE A 269 -10.87 21.82 10.62
N LYS A 270 -11.88 21.10 11.10
CA LYS A 270 -13.23 21.08 10.53
C LYS A 270 -14.27 20.96 11.63
N ASN A 271 -15.36 21.73 11.54
CA ASN A 271 -16.44 21.71 12.53
C ASN A 271 -15.95 21.84 13.98
N GLY A 272 -14.92 22.67 14.22
CA GLY A 272 -14.36 22.90 15.56
C GLY A 272 -13.58 21.73 16.16
N ARG A 273 -13.04 20.81 15.32
CA ARG A 273 -12.16 19.74 15.75
C ARG A 273 -10.92 19.62 14.86
N ILE A 274 -9.83 19.14 15.44
CA ILE A 274 -8.58 18.82 14.76
C ILE A 274 -8.61 17.34 14.39
N TYR A 275 -8.33 17.05 13.15
CA TYR A 275 -8.22 15.71 12.56
C TYR A 275 -6.81 15.44 12.09
N GLY A 276 -6.39 14.16 12.09
CA GLY A 276 -5.12 13.72 11.53
C GLY A 276 -5.16 13.62 10.00
N GLY A 277 -4.07 14.03 9.34
CA GLY A 277 -3.95 13.95 7.89
C GLY A 277 -4.19 15.27 7.15
N PRO A 278 -4.20 15.21 5.81
CA PRO A 278 -3.97 14.07 4.93
C PRO A 278 -2.54 13.50 5.00
N VAL A 279 -2.42 12.20 4.72
CA VAL A 279 -1.10 11.53 4.62
C VAL A 279 -0.30 12.08 3.44
N TRP A 280 1.03 12.22 3.64
CA TRP A 280 1.91 12.74 2.60
C TRP A 280 3.37 12.38 2.88
N ASP A 281 4.17 12.18 1.79
CA ASP A 281 5.64 12.13 1.81
C ASP A 281 6.21 10.92 2.58
N PHE A 282 6.02 9.72 2.02
CA PHE A 282 6.49 8.46 2.61
C PHE A 282 7.60 7.78 1.81
N ASP A 283 8.30 8.48 0.95
CA ASP A 283 9.37 7.89 0.14
C ASP A 283 10.61 7.47 0.97
N LEU A 284 10.85 8.13 2.10
CA LEU A 284 11.90 7.78 3.07
C LEU A 284 11.41 6.90 4.24
N SER A 285 10.14 6.48 4.22
CA SER A 285 9.53 5.63 5.25
C SER A 285 9.85 4.13 5.06
N ALA A 286 9.31 3.31 5.93
CA ALA A 286 9.40 1.85 5.88
C ALA A 286 10.83 1.37 5.58
N GLY A 287 11.76 1.83 6.41
CA GLY A 287 13.16 1.45 6.37
C GLY A 287 14.00 2.06 5.25
N ASN A 288 13.45 2.98 4.44
CA ASN A 288 14.16 3.54 3.29
C ASN A 288 15.04 4.76 3.61
N CYS A 289 15.17 5.16 4.86
CA CYS A 289 15.99 6.29 5.26
C CYS A 289 17.40 5.88 5.72
N SER A 290 18.30 6.85 5.76
CA SER A 290 19.67 6.67 6.26
C SER A 290 19.67 6.49 7.78
N SER A 291 20.28 5.40 8.27
CA SER A 291 20.48 5.17 9.71
C SER A 291 21.40 6.21 10.38
N ASP A 292 22.29 6.80 9.62
CA ASP A 292 23.21 7.81 10.13
C ASP A 292 22.55 9.19 10.26
N TYR A 293 21.68 9.53 9.31
CA TYR A 293 20.98 10.81 9.29
C TYR A 293 19.77 10.82 10.21
N TYR A 294 18.95 9.74 10.20
CA TYR A 294 17.75 9.60 11.01
C TYR A 294 18.02 8.69 12.23
N ARG A 295 18.91 9.14 13.09
CA ARG A 295 19.21 8.50 14.38
C ARG A 295 18.53 9.26 15.50
N ASP A 296 17.80 8.56 16.36
CA ASP A 296 17.27 9.14 17.58
C ASP A 296 18.32 9.06 18.70
N TYR A 297 19.00 10.17 18.94
CA TYR A 297 20.03 10.27 19.97
C TYR A 297 19.47 10.21 21.40
N ASN A 298 18.17 10.51 21.58
CA ASN A 298 17.50 10.45 22.88
C ASN A 298 17.00 9.05 23.21
N ASN A 299 16.84 8.18 22.23
CA ASN A 299 16.41 6.79 22.36
C ASN A 299 17.48 5.88 21.76
N VAL A 300 18.46 5.50 22.59
CA VAL A 300 19.63 4.72 22.17
C VAL A 300 19.18 3.39 21.53
N GLY A 301 19.54 3.17 20.29
CA GLY A 301 19.19 1.99 19.51
C GLY A 301 18.05 2.18 18.51
N THR A 302 17.31 3.30 18.59
CA THR A 302 16.25 3.60 17.61
C THR A 302 16.82 4.42 16.45
N SER A 303 16.60 3.95 15.24
CA SER A 303 16.91 4.69 14.02
C SER A 303 15.69 4.64 13.06
N GLY A 304 15.59 5.64 12.19
CA GLY A 304 14.46 5.76 11.28
C GLY A 304 14.30 4.57 10.33
N ASN A 305 15.38 3.85 10.01
CA ASN A 305 15.34 2.68 9.13
C ASN A 305 15.11 1.35 9.87
N SER A 306 15.22 1.30 11.21
CA SER A 306 14.93 0.10 11.99
C SER A 306 13.43 -0.21 11.99
N TRP A 307 13.08 -1.49 11.93
CA TRP A 307 11.70 -1.94 12.18
C TRP A 307 11.35 -1.92 13.69
N GLU A 308 12.33 -1.77 14.58
CA GLU A 308 12.15 -1.67 16.03
C GLU A 308 12.06 -0.22 16.49
N GLY A 309 11.46 -0.01 17.65
CA GLY A 309 11.36 1.27 18.36
C GLY A 309 10.26 2.18 17.80
N LEU A 310 9.60 2.91 18.69
CA LEU A 310 8.63 3.96 18.34
C LEU A 310 9.37 5.20 17.85
N TRP A 311 8.82 5.85 16.83
CA TRP A 311 9.41 7.04 16.19
C TRP A 311 8.49 8.25 16.22
N CYS A 312 7.17 8.02 16.04
CA CYS A 312 6.21 9.08 15.78
C CYS A 312 5.51 9.62 17.05
N GLU A 313 5.90 9.18 18.25
CA GLU A 313 5.45 9.77 19.52
C GLU A 313 6.03 11.19 19.71
N ARG A 314 5.63 12.11 18.84
CA ARG A 314 6.08 13.50 18.77
C ARG A 314 4.90 14.43 18.69
N MET A 315 5.09 15.71 18.90
CA MET A 315 4.05 16.73 18.83
C MET A 315 2.83 16.35 19.71
N TRP A 316 1.64 16.52 19.20
CA TRP A 316 0.40 16.18 19.90
C TRP A 316 0.22 14.68 20.14
N PHE A 317 0.82 13.81 19.31
CA PHE A 317 0.73 12.35 19.51
C PHE A 317 1.31 11.90 20.83
N ARG A 318 2.46 12.46 21.25
CA ARG A 318 3.08 12.14 22.55
C ARG A 318 2.11 12.38 23.70
N LEU A 319 1.33 13.46 23.62
CA LEU A 319 0.40 13.86 24.67
C LEU A 319 -0.89 13.03 24.63
N LEU A 320 -1.44 12.82 23.43
CA LEU A 320 -2.59 11.93 23.24
C LEU A 320 -2.30 10.53 23.79
N LEU A 321 -1.14 9.98 23.44
CA LEU A 321 -0.74 8.63 23.88
C LEU A 321 -0.30 8.56 25.34
N SER A 322 -0.13 9.67 26.04
CA SER A 322 0.04 9.67 27.51
C SER A 322 -1.29 9.36 28.24
N VAL A 323 -2.43 9.48 27.58
CA VAL A 323 -3.74 9.15 28.13
C VAL A 323 -3.99 7.64 28.00
N PRO A 324 -4.18 6.88 29.12
CA PRO A 324 -4.28 5.42 29.06
C PRO A 324 -5.38 4.91 28.13
N SER A 325 -6.57 5.52 28.15
CA SER A 325 -7.69 5.12 27.28
C SER A 325 -7.42 5.34 25.78
N VAL A 326 -6.56 6.31 25.43
CA VAL A 326 -6.12 6.50 24.04
C VAL A 326 -5.13 5.41 23.62
N ARG A 327 -4.23 4.97 24.53
CA ARG A 327 -3.34 3.82 24.25
C ARG A 327 -4.12 2.52 24.10
N GLU A 328 -5.13 2.29 24.93
CA GLU A 328 -6.04 1.14 24.79
C GLU A 328 -6.77 1.17 23.44
N LYS A 329 -7.30 2.35 23.06
CA LYS A 329 -7.95 2.56 21.75
C LYS A 329 -6.96 2.29 20.61
N LEU A 330 -5.72 2.76 20.69
CA LEU A 330 -4.67 2.49 19.71
C LEU A 330 -4.40 0.99 19.54
N ALA A 331 -4.20 0.27 20.65
CA ALA A 331 -3.94 -1.17 20.61
C ALA A 331 -5.12 -1.95 20.03
N ALA A 332 -6.34 -1.63 20.46
CA ALA A 332 -7.56 -2.24 19.93
C ALA A 332 -7.71 -1.98 18.42
N ARG A 333 -7.51 -0.73 17.99
CA ARG A 333 -7.61 -0.35 16.57
C ARG A 333 -6.53 -1.02 15.72
N TYR A 334 -5.31 -1.11 16.20
CA TYR A 334 -4.23 -1.81 15.50
C TYR A 334 -4.50 -3.32 15.37
N ALA A 335 -5.10 -3.92 16.40
CA ALA A 335 -5.56 -5.31 16.34
C ALA A 335 -6.67 -5.49 15.27
N GLU A 336 -7.66 -4.59 15.21
CA GLU A 336 -8.71 -4.62 14.19
C GLU A 336 -8.17 -4.55 12.76
N LEU A 337 -7.04 -3.85 12.55
CA LEU A 337 -6.43 -3.63 11.24
C LEU A 337 -5.43 -4.73 10.82
N GLN A 338 -5.32 -5.83 11.57
CA GLN A 338 -4.30 -6.84 11.29
C GLN A 338 -4.45 -7.47 9.90
N ASP A 339 -5.66 -7.73 9.44
CA ASP A 339 -5.85 -8.32 8.10
C ASP A 339 -5.38 -7.37 6.99
N GLU A 340 -5.66 -6.07 7.08
CA GLU A 340 -5.18 -5.06 6.14
C GLU A 340 -3.66 -4.92 6.17
N ILE A 341 -3.07 -4.92 7.36
CA ILE A 341 -1.62 -4.79 7.56
C ILE A 341 -0.89 -6.02 7.01
N ILE A 342 -1.36 -7.21 7.34
CA ILE A 342 -0.79 -8.48 6.86
C ILE A 342 -0.89 -8.57 5.34
N ASN A 343 -2.02 -8.16 4.76
CA ASN A 343 -2.21 -8.19 3.31
C ASN A 343 -1.22 -7.28 2.54
N LEU A 344 -0.57 -6.34 3.19
CA LEU A 344 0.49 -5.56 2.52
C LEU A 344 1.66 -6.44 2.07
N TYR A 345 2.03 -7.47 2.84
CA TYR A 345 3.23 -8.26 2.61
C TYR A 345 3.00 -9.77 2.42
N ALA A 346 1.86 -10.29 2.84
CA ALA A 346 1.53 -11.72 2.77
C ALA A 346 0.08 -11.93 2.32
N ASP A 347 -0.16 -13.04 1.65
CA ASP A 347 -1.50 -13.49 1.31
C ASP A 347 -2.26 -13.86 2.59
N ASN A 348 -3.53 -13.50 2.66
CA ASN A 348 -4.38 -13.79 3.82
C ASN A 348 -5.87 -13.88 3.44
N THR A 349 -6.77 -13.64 4.41
CA THR A 349 -8.23 -13.63 4.22
C THR A 349 -8.70 -12.66 3.14
N LEU A 350 -7.96 -11.57 2.88
CA LEU A 350 -8.28 -10.57 1.85
C LEU A 350 -7.80 -10.98 0.45
N GLY A 351 -7.13 -12.12 0.32
CA GLY A 351 -6.63 -12.65 -0.95
C GLY A 351 -5.13 -12.52 -1.13
N GLY A 352 -4.67 -12.45 -2.38
CA GLY A 352 -3.26 -12.24 -2.71
C GLY A 352 -2.74 -10.91 -2.17
N ASN A 353 -1.47 -10.89 -1.74
CA ASN A 353 -0.91 -9.72 -1.07
C ASN A 353 -0.81 -8.48 -1.98
N TYR A 354 -0.81 -7.33 -1.33
CA TYR A 354 -0.82 -6.03 -2.00
C TYR A 354 0.39 -5.82 -2.93
N ILE A 355 1.62 -6.13 -2.45
CA ILE A 355 2.84 -5.91 -3.24
C ILE A 355 2.77 -6.69 -4.56
N ASP A 356 2.38 -7.97 -4.53
CA ASP A 356 2.31 -8.80 -5.74
C ASP A 356 1.20 -8.33 -6.69
N ARG A 357 0.04 -7.88 -6.17
CA ARG A 357 -1.00 -7.26 -6.99
C ARG A 357 -0.52 -5.99 -7.69
N MET A 358 0.19 -5.11 -6.98
CA MET A 358 0.75 -3.89 -7.57
C MET A 358 1.84 -4.17 -8.60
N LEU A 359 2.64 -5.21 -8.38
CA LEU A 359 3.64 -5.65 -9.37
C LEU A 359 2.99 -6.27 -10.62
N ALA A 360 1.89 -7.00 -10.47
CA ALA A 360 1.12 -7.50 -11.61
C ALA A 360 0.53 -6.35 -12.44
N GLU A 361 0.08 -5.28 -11.79
CA GLU A 361 -0.53 -4.13 -12.46
C GLU A 361 0.49 -3.15 -13.02
N TYR A 362 1.49 -2.74 -12.24
CA TYR A 362 2.41 -1.65 -12.56
C TYR A 362 3.86 -2.08 -12.81
N GLY A 363 4.20 -3.34 -12.55
CA GLY A 363 5.59 -3.82 -12.57
C GLY A 363 6.28 -3.65 -13.92
N ALA A 364 5.54 -3.67 -15.04
CA ALA A 364 6.09 -3.38 -16.36
C ALA A 364 6.61 -1.92 -16.44
N SER A 365 5.81 -0.94 -16.00
CA SER A 365 6.20 0.48 -15.93
C SER A 365 7.39 0.69 -14.98
N PHE A 366 7.38 0.05 -13.79
CA PHE A 366 8.46 0.16 -12.82
C PHE A 366 9.80 -0.37 -13.36
N ARG A 367 9.79 -1.50 -14.06
CA ARG A 367 10.99 -2.04 -14.69
C ARG A 367 11.50 -1.17 -15.84
N ARG A 368 10.60 -0.56 -16.63
CA ARG A 368 10.97 0.41 -17.67
C ARG A 368 11.62 1.66 -17.09
N ASN A 369 11.20 2.11 -15.90
CA ASN A 369 11.85 3.22 -15.19
C ASN A 369 13.36 3.03 -15.05
N TYR A 370 13.83 1.79 -14.84
CA TYR A 370 15.24 1.48 -14.69
C TYR A 370 15.92 1.14 -16.02
N LYS A 371 15.24 0.38 -16.90
CA LYS A 371 15.84 -0.09 -18.14
C LYS A 371 15.85 0.93 -19.27
N GLU A 372 14.77 1.68 -19.44
CA GLU A 372 14.59 2.58 -20.59
C GLU A 372 14.84 4.03 -20.21
N ALA A 373 14.31 4.52 -19.08
CA ALA A 373 14.59 5.86 -18.60
C ALA A 373 15.99 5.99 -17.96
N GLY A 374 16.67 4.87 -17.68
CA GLY A 374 18.07 4.85 -17.25
C GLY A 374 18.29 5.21 -15.78
N TRP A 375 17.25 5.19 -14.94
CA TRP A 375 17.42 5.40 -13.50
C TRP A 375 18.05 4.16 -12.84
N SER A 376 18.83 4.35 -11.78
CA SER A 376 19.44 3.22 -11.08
C SER A 376 18.58 2.76 -9.92
N ASP A 377 18.41 1.44 -9.82
CA ASP A 377 17.79 0.74 -8.69
C ASP A 377 18.79 0.36 -7.59
N SER A 378 20.08 0.69 -7.79
CA SER A 378 21.19 0.25 -6.93
C SER A 378 22.10 1.41 -6.49
N VAL A 379 21.79 2.63 -6.89
CA VAL A 379 22.57 3.84 -6.53
C VAL A 379 21.76 4.72 -5.58
N ARG A 380 22.41 5.13 -4.50
CA ARG A 380 21.90 6.15 -3.58
C ARG A 380 22.03 7.52 -4.22
N TYR A 381 20.92 8.25 -4.34
CA TYR A 381 20.91 9.60 -4.94
C TYR A 381 21.01 10.73 -3.91
N ASN A 382 20.73 10.45 -2.63
CA ASN A 382 20.70 11.45 -1.57
C ASN A 382 21.23 10.88 -0.26
N VAL A 383 21.76 11.75 0.62
CA VAL A 383 22.24 11.37 1.97
C VAL A 383 21.11 10.92 2.90
N PHE A 384 19.86 11.29 2.60
CA PHE A 384 18.68 10.95 3.41
C PHE A 384 18.20 9.52 3.19
N GLU A 385 18.41 8.96 2.01
CA GLU A 385 17.94 7.61 1.69
C GLU A 385 18.88 6.51 2.24
N ARG A 386 18.34 5.33 2.46
CA ARG A 386 19.12 4.12 2.73
C ARG A 386 20.02 3.80 1.52
N THR A 387 21.18 3.21 1.77
CA THR A 387 21.93 2.58 0.69
C THR A 387 21.11 1.42 0.13
N PRO A 388 20.67 1.47 -1.15
CA PRO A 388 19.81 0.45 -1.70
C PRO A 388 20.57 -0.87 -1.89
N ASP A 389 19.81 -1.98 -1.91
CA ASP A 389 20.33 -3.28 -2.30
C ASP A 389 20.62 -3.31 -3.81
N LYS A 390 21.40 -4.29 -4.25
CA LYS A 390 21.73 -4.45 -5.66
C LYS A 390 20.55 -5.04 -6.42
N GLY A 391 19.86 -4.22 -7.17
CA GLY A 391 18.76 -4.60 -8.04
C GLY A 391 17.36 -4.40 -7.46
N TYR A 392 16.41 -4.24 -8.35
CA TYR A 392 15.01 -3.95 -8.04
C TYR A 392 14.37 -5.01 -7.14
N GLU A 393 14.55 -6.29 -7.46
CA GLU A 393 13.94 -7.41 -6.71
C GLU A 393 14.49 -7.52 -5.28
N ALA A 394 15.77 -7.20 -5.07
CA ALA A 394 16.35 -7.19 -3.72
C ALA A 394 15.79 -6.04 -2.86
N ASN A 395 15.55 -4.86 -3.45
CA ASN A 395 14.89 -3.75 -2.76
C ASN A 395 13.42 -4.08 -2.42
N LEU A 396 12.70 -4.80 -3.30
CA LEU A 396 11.35 -5.28 -3.02
C LEU A 396 11.35 -6.29 -1.86
N ALA A 397 12.26 -7.26 -1.88
CA ALA A 397 12.38 -8.27 -0.81
C ALA A 397 12.69 -7.60 0.53
N TYR A 398 13.59 -6.60 0.56
CA TYR A 398 13.85 -5.81 1.75
C TYR A 398 12.59 -5.08 2.25
N TYR A 399 11.85 -4.43 1.35
CA TYR A 399 10.63 -3.70 1.71
C TYR A 399 9.57 -4.63 2.32
N ARG A 400 9.31 -5.78 1.68
CA ARG A 400 8.38 -6.80 2.17
C ARG A 400 8.77 -7.30 3.58
N ALA A 401 10.03 -7.69 3.75
CA ALA A 401 10.54 -8.18 5.02
C ALA A 401 10.51 -7.09 6.12
N TRP A 402 10.70 -5.83 5.76
CA TRP A 402 10.61 -4.72 6.71
C TRP A 402 9.17 -4.54 7.21
N LEU A 403 8.17 -4.56 6.34
CA LEU A 403 6.75 -4.45 6.70
C LEU A 403 6.32 -5.57 7.65
N GLU A 404 6.70 -6.81 7.35
CA GLU A 404 6.43 -7.98 8.19
C GLU A 404 7.05 -7.82 9.58
N LYS A 405 8.37 -7.56 9.65
CA LYS A 405 9.08 -7.39 10.92
C LYS A 405 8.55 -6.21 11.74
N ARG A 406 8.13 -5.14 11.06
CA ARG A 406 7.53 -3.99 11.72
C ARG A 406 6.21 -4.35 12.38
N ASN A 407 5.35 -5.10 11.69
CA ASN A 407 4.10 -5.59 12.26
C ASN A 407 4.34 -6.47 13.50
N GLU A 408 5.25 -7.43 13.40
CA GLU A 408 5.58 -8.31 14.52
C GLU A 408 6.10 -7.53 15.74
N TRP A 409 6.94 -6.52 15.50
CA TRP A 409 7.46 -5.68 16.57
C TRP A 409 6.35 -4.83 17.23
N LEU A 410 5.47 -4.18 16.44
CA LEU A 410 4.39 -3.36 16.98
C LEU A 410 3.32 -4.19 17.70
N LYS A 411 3.02 -5.42 17.23
CA LYS A 411 2.16 -6.34 17.97
C LYS A 411 2.71 -6.64 19.35
N ALA A 412 4.01 -6.93 19.44
CA ALA A 412 4.66 -7.18 20.75
C ALA A 412 4.65 -5.94 21.64
N GLU A 413 4.94 -4.76 21.09
CA GLU A 413 4.93 -3.48 21.81
C GLU A 413 3.54 -3.11 22.38
N TRP A 414 2.49 -3.37 21.60
CA TRP A 414 1.11 -3.04 21.99
C TRP A 414 0.33 -4.22 22.57
N GLY A 415 1.00 -5.37 22.86
CA GLY A 415 0.44 -6.51 23.58
C GLY A 415 -0.60 -7.30 22.77
N ILE A 416 -0.46 -7.37 21.44
CA ILE A 416 -1.38 -8.10 20.55
C ILE A 416 -0.84 -9.52 20.34
N ASP A 417 -1.61 -10.53 20.74
CA ASP A 417 -1.33 -11.95 20.49
C ASP A 417 -2.32 -12.52 19.48
N ASP A 418 -1.85 -12.72 18.25
CA ASP A 418 -2.62 -13.19 17.12
C ASP A 418 -2.32 -14.67 16.74
N LYS A 419 -1.43 -15.35 17.46
CA LYS A 419 -1.04 -16.74 17.15
C LYS A 419 -2.08 -17.73 17.64
N ILE A 420 -2.66 -18.51 16.71
CA ILE A 420 -3.63 -19.56 17.08
C ILE A 420 -2.92 -20.83 17.53
N THR A 421 -3.55 -21.54 18.46
CA THR A 421 -3.12 -22.86 18.92
C THR A 421 -3.97 -23.95 18.25
N LEU A 422 -3.36 -24.71 17.36
CA LEU A 422 -4.04 -25.84 16.71
C LEU A 422 -4.14 -27.04 17.66
N LEU A 423 -5.31 -27.66 17.70
CA LEU A 423 -5.55 -28.84 18.54
C LEU A 423 -4.77 -30.06 18.03
N PRO A 424 -4.08 -30.80 18.93
CA PRO A 424 -3.48 -32.07 18.57
C PRO A 424 -4.55 -33.04 17.99
N GLY A 425 -4.24 -33.65 16.85
CA GLY A 425 -5.15 -34.59 16.19
C GLY A 425 -6.16 -33.95 15.22
N SER A 426 -6.25 -32.64 15.12
CA SER A 426 -7.04 -31.97 14.09
C SER A 426 -6.60 -32.29 12.67
N GLY A 427 -5.32 -32.67 12.49
CA GLY A 427 -4.68 -32.81 11.19
C GLY A 427 -4.36 -31.45 10.54
N ALA A 428 -4.85 -30.36 11.09
CA ALA A 428 -4.67 -29.03 10.57
C ALA A 428 -3.22 -28.55 10.70
N ARG A 429 -2.75 -27.79 9.71
CA ARG A 429 -1.44 -27.15 9.67
C ARG A 429 -1.59 -25.67 9.34
N ALA A 430 -0.93 -24.82 10.11
CA ALA A 430 -0.79 -23.42 9.76
C ALA A 430 0.30 -23.28 8.67
N ASP A 431 -0.02 -22.54 7.61
CA ASP A 431 0.82 -22.24 6.47
C ASP A 431 0.68 -20.75 6.15
N GLY A 432 1.52 -19.93 6.77
CA GLY A 432 1.28 -18.49 6.83
C GLY A 432 -0.06 -18.18 7.49
N TRP A 433 -0.90 -17.44 6.80
CA TRP A 433 -2.25 -17.05 7.25
C TRP A 433 -3.36 -17.99 6.75
N PHE A 434 -2.98 -19.23 6.39
CA PHE A 434 -3.92 -20.28 5.97
C PHE A 434 -3.86 -21.47 6.92
N ILE A 435 -5.02 -22.07 7.15
CA ILE A 435 -5.14 -23.36 7.83
C ILE A 435 -5.44 -24.40 6.77
N ARG A 436 -4.50 -25.29 6.55
CA ARG A 436 -4.53 -26.35 5.53
C ARG A 436 -4.64 -27.74 6.17
N ASP A 437 -4.72 -28.74 5.32
CA ASP A 437 -4.78 -30.16 5.67
C ASP A 437 -6.03 -30.54 6.50
N ILE A 438 -7.05 -29.67 6.47
CA ILE A 438 -8.38 -29.93 7.04
C ILE A 438 -9.17 -30.83 6.09
N LYS A 439 -9.77 -31.88 6.65
CA LYS A 439 -10.65 -32.77 5.91
C LYS A 439 -12.07 -32.20 5.85
N GLU A 440 -12.83 -32.66 4.86
CA GLU A 440 -14.29 -32.39 4.85
C GLU A 440 -14.96 -32.80 6.16
N LYS A 441 -16.06 -32.13 6.50
CA LYS A 441 -16.86 -32.40 7.72
C LYS A 441 -16.06 -32.20 9.03
N THR A 442 -14.94 -31.48 9.01
CA THR A 442 -14.26 -31.10 10.24
C THR A 442 -15.05 -30.00 10.95
N ALA A 443 -15.40 -30.25 12.21
CA ALA A 443 -16.13 -29.29 13.03
C ALA A 443 -15.26 -28.11 13.45
N ALA A 444 -15.84 -26.91 13.55
CA ALA A 444 -15.13 -25.68 13.91
C ALA A 444 -14.37 -25.80 15.24
N GLY A 445 -14.98 -26.37 16.27
CA GLY A 445 -14.35 -26.59 17.58
C GLY A 445 -13.29 -27.70 17.61
N ALA A 446 -13.03 -28.40 16.51
CA ALA A 446 -12.04 -29.47 16.44
C ALA A 446 -10.65 -28.99 15.94
N VAL A 447 -10.50 -27.73 15.55
CA VAL A 447 -9.26 -27.24 14.90
C VAL A 447 -8.41 -26.38 15.83
N SER A 448 -9.01 -25.46 16.56
CA SER A 448 -8.28 -24.55 17.46
C SER A 448 -8.92 -24.50 18.84
N ALA A 449 -8.07 -24.31 19.88
CA ALA A 449 -8.53 -24.18 21.26
C ALA A 449 -8.85 -22.72 21.65
N ASP A 450 -8.35 -21.75 20.92
CA ASP A 450 -8.28 -20.36 21.34
C ASP A 450 -8.65 -19.34 20.23
N ALA A 451 -9.19 -19.85 19.10
CA ALA A 451 -9.66 -19.01 18.01
C ALA A 451 -11.19 -19.15 17.84
N ASP A 452 -11.83 -18.04 17.53
CA ASP A 452 -13.22 -18.02 17.09
C ASP A 452 -13.31 -18.27 15.57
N ALA A 453 -14.29 -19.09 15.15
CA ALA A 453 -14.52 -19.41 13.74
C ALA A 453 -15.68 -18.59 13.17
N PHE A 454 -15.48 -18.00 11.99
CA PHE A 454 -16.50 -17.24 11.27
C PHE A 454 -16.61 -17.68 9.82
N PHE A 455 -17.80 -17.57 9.23
CA PHE A 455 -18.01 -17.74 7.80
C PHE A 455 -19.15 -16.82 7.32
N GLY A 456 -18.91 -16.07 6.25
CA GLY A 456 -19.86 -15.08 5.74
C GLY A 456 -20.28 -14.04 6.79
N GLY A 457 -19.38 -13.66 7.68
CA GLY A 457 -19.62 -12.70 8.78
C GLY A 457 -20.38 -13.29 9.99
N LYS A 458 -20.75 -14.57 9.94
CA LYS A 458 -21.46 -15.26 11.04
C LYS A 458 -20.48 -16.13 11.83
N LYS A 459 -20.53 -16.06 13.17
CA LYS A 459 -19.78 -16.96 14.04
C LYS A 459 -20.33 -18.40 13.91
N LEU A 460 -19.44 -19.36 13.68
CA LEU A 460 -19.76 -20.77 13.61
C LEU A 460 -19.84 -21.38 15.02
N MET A 461 -20.81 -22.28 15.23
CA MET A 461 -20.87 -23.08 16.44
C MET A 461 -19.81 -24.17 16.39
N SER A 462 -19.35 -24.66 17.54
CA SER A 462 -18.28 -25.66 17.63
C SER A 462 -18.56 -26.96 16.87
N GLY A 463 -19.81 -27.33 16.66
CA GLY A 463 -20.24 -28.53 15.92
C GLY A 463 -20.51 -28.28 14.42
N GLU A 464 -20.53 -27.05 13.94
CA GLU A 464 -20.70 -26.73 12.52
C GLU A 464 -19.44 -27.05 11.74
N TYR A 465 -19.58 -27.51 10.48
CA TYR A 465 -18.41 -27.81 9.64
C TYR A 465 -17.71 -26.53 9.20
N LEU A 466 -16.40 -26.61 9.16
CA LEU A 466 -15.56 -25.54 8.60
C LEU A 466 -15.58 -25.63 7.07
N PRO A 467 -16.12 -24.63 6.36
CA PRO A 467 -15.99 -24.54 4.91
C PRO A 467 -14.67 -23.88 4.51
N THR A 468 -14.26 -24.06 3.26
CA THR A 468 -13.24 -23.25 2.62
C THR A 468 -13.63 -21.77 2.69
N GLY A 469 -12.69 -20.89 3.04
CA GLY A 469 -12.95 -19.46 3.25
C GLY A 469 -13.53 -19.13 4.63
N ALA A 470 -13.75 -20.12 5.53
CA ALA A 470 -13.98 -19.81 6.93
C ALA A 470 -12.72 -19.16 7.53
N VAL A 471 -12.91 -18.30 8.52
CA VAL A 471 -11.82 -17.54 9.15
C VAL A 471 -11.76 -17.90 10.63
N LEU A 472 -10.60 -18.37 11.08
CA LEU A 472 -10.29 -18.53 12.50
C LEU A 472 -9.60 -17.24 12.96
N THR A 473 -10.17 -16.54 13.94
CA THR A 473 -9.67 -15.23 14.39
C THR A 473 -9.09 -15.29 15.80
N ARG A 474 -7.94 -14.62 15.97
CA ARG A 474 -7.36 -14.32 17.28
C ARG A 474 -6.57 -13.02 17.19
N GLY A 475 -6.67 -12.15 18.19
CA GLY A 475 -5.93 -10.88 18.26
C GLY A 475 -6.17 -9.96 17.05
N GLY A 476 -7.35 -10.07 16.43
CA GLY A 476 -7.73 -9.30 15.23
C GLY A 476 -7.28 -9.92 13.90
N ALA A 477 -6.26 -10.79 13.88
CA ALA A 477 -5.83 -11.46 12.65
C ALA A 477 -6.72 -12.67 12.31
N GLY A 478 -6.97 -12.85 11.02
CA GLY A 478 -7.74 -13.94 10.45
C GLY A 478 -6.89 -14.99 9.76
N TYR A 479 -7.09 -16.25 10.10
CA TYR A 479 -6.51 -17.40 9.40
C TYR A 479 -7.55 -18.02 8.49
N CYS A 480 -7.34 -17.97 7.18
CA CYS A 480 -8.26 -18.50 6.19
C CYS A 480 -8.19 -20.04 6.14
N VAL A 481 -9.30 -20.70 6.32
CA VAL A 481 -9.41 -22.16 6.25
C VAL A 481 -9.49 -22.60 4.79
N ILE A 482 -8.66 -23.58 4.43
CA ILE A 482 -8.68 -24.22 3.11
C ILE A 482 -8.95 -25.71 3.28
N VAL A 483 -10.16 -26.11 2.93
CA VAL A 483 -10.57 -27.52 2.88
C VAL A 483 -10.35 -28.02 1.46
N ARG A 484 -9.36 -28.89 1.26
CA ARG A 484 -8.98 -29.38 -0.08
C ARG A 484 -10.18 -30.02 -0.78
N GLY A 485 -10.56 -29.48 -1.93
CA GLY A 485 -11.68 -29.96 -2.75
C GLY A 485 -13.04 -29.36 -2.42
N ASP A 486 -13.21 -28.63 -1.33
CA ASP A 486 -14.45 -27.90 -0.98
C ASP A 486 -14.52 -26.56 -1.74
N ILE A 487 -14.94 -26.65 -2.99
CA ILE A 487 -14.95 -25.50 -3.93
C ILE A 487 -16.24 -24.69 -3.77
N ARG A 488 -17.31 -25.30 -3.26
CA ARG A 488 -18.56 -24.60 -2.93
C ARG A 488 -18.54 -23.92 -1.56
N ALA A 489 -17.47 -24.07 -0.82
CA ALA A 489 -17.32 -23.49 0.50
C ALA A 489 -18.46 -23.86 1.46
N ASN A 490 -18.73 -25.16 1.65
CA ASN A 490 -19.75 -25.66 2.57
C ASN A 490 -19.21 -26.73 3.55
N GLY A 491 -17.95 -27.08 3.49
CA GLY A 491 -17.29 -28.06 4.33
C GLY A 491 -17.58 -29.50 3.97
N ILE A 492 -18.24 -29.78 2.85
CA ILE A 492 -18.66 -31.14 2.40
C ILE A 492 -18.26 -31.31 0.94
N LEU A 493 -17.62 -32.42 0.61
CA LEU A 493 -17.26 -32.74 -0.76
C LEU A 493 -18.34 -33.60 -1.44
N ASP A 494 -18.85 -33.10 -2.56
CA ASP A 494 -19.83 -33.83 -3.36
C ASP A 494 -19.66 -33.61 -4.88
N SER A 495 -20.64 -34.10 -5.65
CA SER A 495 -20.60 -34.01 -7.12
C SER A 495 -20.61 -32.59 -7.65
N VAL A 496 -21.05 -31.61 -6.88
CA VAL A 496 -21.10 -30.21 -7.31
C VAL A 496 -19.73 -29.61 -7.25
N ASP A 497 -18.86 -29.98 -6.29
CA ASP A 497 -17.50 -29.49 -6.18
C ASP A 497 -16.66 -29.84 -7.41
N TYR A 498 -16.66 -31.12 -7.82
CA TYR A 498 -15.93 -31.48 -9.04
C TYR A 498 -16.56 -30.91 -10.32
N LEU A 499 -17.87 -30.57 -10.32
CA LEU A 499 -18.50 -29.86 -11.43
C LEU A 499 -17.98 -28.41 -11.52
N TYR A 500 -17.86 -27.71 -10.40
CA TYR A 500 -17.26 -26.36 -10.34
C TYR A 500 -15.80 -26.40 -10.78
N LEU A 501 -15.01 -27.38 -10.31
CA LEU A 501 -13.62 -27.56 -10.73
C LEU A 501 -13.52 -27.79 -12.25
N LYS A 502 -14.40 -28.62 -12.82
CA LYS A 502 -14.48 -28.80 -14.27
C LYS A 502 -14.74 -27.48 -15.00
N ARG A 503 -15.66 -26.66 -14.49
CA ARG A 503 -15.99 -25.37 -15.08
C ARG A 503 -14.85 -24.37 -14.97
N LEU A 504 -14.08 -24.40 -13.86
CA LEU A 504 -12.89 -23.58 -13.67
C LEU A 504 -11.82 -23.95 -14.70
N VAL A 505 -11.49 -25.24 -14.85
CA VAL A 505 -10.54 -25.74 -15.86
C VAL A 505 -10.95 -25.36 -17.28
N LEU A 506 -12.25 -25.34 -17.56
CA LEU A 506 -12.82 -24.91 -18.86
C LEU A 506 -12.95 -23.37 -18.95
N GLN A 507 -12.52 -22.62 -17.96
CA GLN A 507 -12.61 -21.15 -17.89
C GLN A 507 -14.04 -20.60 -18.07
N THR A 508 -15.06 -21.35 -17.63
CA THR A 508 -16.47 -20.96 -17.67
C THR A 508 -17.02 -20.46 -16.35
N VAL A 509 -16.20 -20.39 -15.32
CA VAL A 509 -16.49 -19.82 -14.00
C VAL A 509 -15.20 -19.22 -13.42
N SER A 510 -15.34 -18.16 -12.63
CA SER A 510 -14.30 -17.64 -11.74
C SER A 510 -14.66 -17.99 -10.30
N LEU A 511 -13.65 -18.29 -9.50
CA LEU A 511 -13.76 -18.61 -8.07
C LEU A 511 -13.14 -17.50 -7.24
N GLY A 512 -13.49 -17.43 -5.96
CA GLY A 512 -12.78 -16.62 -4.99
C GLY A 512 -11.35 -17.15 -4.74
N TYR A 513 -10.58 -16.39 -3.99
CA TYR A 513 -9.18 -16.74 -3.72
C TYR A 513 -9.05 -18.05 -2.94
N ALA A 514 -9.83 -18.21 -1.86
CA ALA A 514 -9.81 -19.42 -1.02
C ALA A 514 -10.26 -20.67 -1.79
N GLU A 515 -11.33 -20.56 -2.58
CA GLU A 515 -11.85 -21.67 -3.40
C GLU A 515 -10.86 -22.05 -4.52
N THR A 516 -10.11 -21.06 -5.05
CA THR A 516 -9.05 -21.34 -6.02
C THR A 516 -7.92 -22.13 -5.35
N LEU A 517 -7.52 -21.77 -4.12
CA LEU A 517 -6.54 -22.55 -3.36
C LEU A 517 -7.06 -23.98 -3.01
N ALA A 518 -8.35 -24.12 -2.72
CA ALA A 518 -8.97 -25.42 -2.45
C ALA A 518 -9.08 -26.30 -3.69
N SER A 519 -9.05 -25.73 -4.89
CA SER A 519 -9.16 -26.44 -6.18
C SER A 519 -7.86 -27.11 -6.64
N ASP A 520 -6.71 -26.71 -6.08
CA ASP A 520 -5.43 -27.38 -6.27
C ASP A 520 -5.35 -28.63 -5.37
N ILE A 521 -5.84 -29.74 -5.92
CA ILE A 521 -5.91 -31.04 -5.21
C ILE A 521 -4.52 -31.66 -5.04
N THR A 522 -3.66 -31.45 -6.03
CA THR A 522 -2.29 -31.99 -6.05
C THR A 522 -1.34 -31.22 -5.16
N GLY A 523 -1.59 -29.92 -4.91
CA GLY A 523 -0.72 -29.01 -4.17
C GLY A 523 0.50 -28.55 -4.99
N ASP A 524 0.40 -28.57 -6.33
CA ASP A 524 1.49 -28.15 -7.22
C ASP A 524 1.42 -26.66 -7.60
N GLY A 525 0.47 -25.92 -7.06
CA GLY A 525 0.23 -24.49 -7.30
C GLY A 525 -0.55 -24.20 -8.57
N ARG A 526 -1.15 -25.21 -9.20
CA ARG A 526 -1.99 -25.09 -10.40
C ARG A 526 -3.31 -25.79 -10.21
N THR A 527 -4.30 -25.38 -10.98
CA THR A 527 -5.58 -26.07 -11.07
C THR A 527 -5.81 -26.52 -12.50
N ASP A 528 -5.79 -27.85 -12.72
CA ASP A 528 -5.93 -28.40 -14.07
C ASP A 528 -6.83 -29.64 -14.14
N ALA A 529 -6.80 -30.33 -15.28
CA ALA A 529 -7.62 -31.51 -15.51
C ALA A 529 -7.26 -32.69 -14.59
N TYR A 530 -6.04 -32.72 -14.05
CA TYR A 530 -5.63 -33.77 -13.13
C TYR A 530 -6.26 -33.59 -11.76
N ASP A 531 -6.34 -32.37 -11.26
CA ASP A 531 -7.07 -32.04 -10.01
C ASP A 531 -8.54 -32.41 -10.11
N TYR A 532 -9.18 -32.08 -11.25
CA TYR A 532 -10.55 -32.49 -11.53
C TYR A 532 -10.71 -34.03 -11.48
N LEU A 533 -9.77 -34.76 -12.08
CA LEU A 533 -9.82 -36.22 -12.08
C LEU A 533 -9.70 -36.78 -10.66
N LEU A 534 -8.78 -36.27 -9.85
CA LEU A 534 -8.56 -36.72 -8.47
C LEU A 534 -9.77 -36.44 -7.58
N LEU A 535 -10.30 -35.22 -7.64
CA LEU A 535 -11.51 -34.85 -6.86
C LEU A 535 -12.72 -35.70 -7.26
N LYS A 536 -12.95 -35.92 -8.57
CA LYS A 536 -14.02 -36.78 -9.05
C LYS A 536 -13.87 -38.21 -8.53
N ARG A 537 -12.65 -38.79 -8.56
CA ARG A 537 -12.36 -40.12 -8.04
C ARG A 537 -12.58 -40.21 -6.52
N HIS A 538 -12.24 -39.15 -5.79
CA HIS A 538 -12.51 -39.08 -4.36
C HIS A 538 -14.00 -39.13 -4.05
N VAL A 539 -14.79 -38.27 -4.71
CA VAL A 539 -16.26 -38.22 -4.53
C VAL A 539 -16.92 -39.56 -4.93
N LEU A 540 -16.34 -40.30 -5.91
CA LEU A 540 -16.80 -41.63 -6.30
C LEU A 540 -16.25 -42.76 -5.40
N GLY A 541 -15.48 -42.45 -4.36
CA GLY A 541 -14.93 -43.43 -3.43
C GLY A 541 -13.79 -44.31 -4.02
N THR A 542 -13.20 -43.95 -5.17
CA THR A 542 -12.14 -44.71 -5.85
C THR A 542 -10.74 -44.17 -5.61
N TYR A 543 -10.62 -43.07 -4.89
CA TYR A 543 -9.35 -42.42 -4.50
C TYR A 543 -9.59 -41.59 -3.24
N ASN A 544 -8.57 -41.43 -2.41
CA ASN A 544 -8.64 -40.57 -1.23
C ASN A 544 -7.64 -39.38 -1.40
N ILE A 545 -8.15 -38.15 -1.48
CA ILE A 545 -7.32 -36.96 -1.62
C ILE A 545 -6.63 -36.54 -0.32
N TYR A 546 -6.97 -37.15 0.79
CA TYR A 546 -6.34 -36.86 2.10
C TYR A 546 -5.25 -37.87 2.50
N GLY A 547 -4.88 -38.78 1.62
CA GLY A 547 -3.86 -39.81 1.84
C GLY A 547 -4.38 -41.15 2.25
#